data_1b905a35dd2efa033c4f4934feb637f5
#
_entry.id   1b905a35dd2efa033c4f4934feb637f5
#
_cell.length_a   1.000
_cell.length_b   1.000
_cell.length_c   1.000
_cell.angle_alpha   90.00
_cell.angle_beta   90.00
_cell.angle_gamma   90.00
#
_symmetry.space_group_name_H-M   'P 1'
#
loop_
_entity.id
_entity.type
_entity.pdbx_description
1 polymer ?
#
loop_
_entity_poly.entity_id
_entity_poly.type
_entity_poly.pdbx_seq_one_letter_code
_entity_poly.pdbx_strand_id
1 'polypeptide(L)'
;MNLSDKAKWKYKLSNSHQLGGIETSVIDNGAGRGVRIAWINTGTGLRYKLVLDRGMDILDAFFNEYSLAWISHAGMTFPQPFSNQGIDWLRTFGGGLLTTCGLSNAGPPNTDGSGSRGLHGNYSNTPAELISIRQPDIFSQDLSFEIVAKVRETTTFGPS
;
A
#
# COMPACT_ATOMS: atom_id res chain seq x y z
N MET A 1 -3.79 -22.20 10.04
CA MET A 1 -4.19 -23.21 9.00
C MET A 1 -3.05 -23.34 8.00
N ASN A 2 -2.53 -24.53 7.78
CA ASN A 2 -1.41 -24.77 6.86
C ASN A 2 -1.90 -24.73 5.39
N LEU A 3 -1.05 -24.33 4.44
CA LEU A 3 -1.37 -24.33 3.01
C LEU A 3 -1.79 -25.75 2.51
N SER A 4 -1.19 -26.81 3.06
CA SER A 4 -1.58 -28.19 2.76
C SER A 4 -3.03 -28.53 3.18
N ASP A 5 -3.57 -27.82 4.16
CA ASP A 5 -4.95 -28.04 4.61
C ASP A 5 -5.94 -27.31 3.70
N LYS A 6 -5.53 -26.22 3.04
CA LYS A 6 -6.39 -25.48 2.09
C LYS A 6 -6.82 -26.39 0.91
N ALA A 7 -5.95 -27.26 0.43
CA ALA A 7 -6.29 -28.21 -0.63
C ALA A 7 -7.40 -29.19 -0.22
N LYS A 8 -7.50 -29.53 1.06
CA LYS A 8 -8.56 -30.39 1.60
C LYS A 8 -9.92 -29.70 1.68
N TRP A 9 -9.92 -28.35 1.69
CA TRP A 9 -11.14 -27.56 1.78
C TRP A 9 -11.81 -27.32 0.43
N LYS A 10 -11.10 -27.55 -0.67
CA LYS A 10 -11.57 -27.37 -2.05
C LYS A 10 -12.98 -27.92 -2.30
N TYR A 11 -13.31 -29.05 -1.70
CA TYR A 11 -14.64 -29.67 -1.84
C TYR A 11 -15.69 -29.17 -0.85
N LYS A 12 -15.31 -28.31 0.09
CA LYS A 12 -16.17 -27.76 1.15
C LYS A 12 -16.47 -26.28 0.96
N LEU A 13 -15.85 -25.65 -0.03
CA LEU A 13 -15.95 -24.22 -0.29
C LEU A 13 -16.50 -24.00 -1.69
N SER A 14 -17.38 -23.03 -1.80
CA SER A 14 -17.96 -22.60 -3.07
C SER A 14 -17.24 -21.37 -3.66
N ASN A 15 -16.46 -20.65 -2.84
CA ASN A 15 -15.77 -19.43 -3.24
C ASN A 15 -14.43 -19.30 -2.53
N SER A 16 -13.36 -19.02 -3.28
CA SER A 16 -12.00 -18.85 -2.76
C SER A 16 -11.90 -17.72 -1.70
N HIS A 17 -12.74 -16.71 -1.77
CA HIS A 17 -12.80 -15.62 -0.79
C HIS A 17 -13.16 -16.07 0.64
N GLN A 18 -13.75 -17.28 0.79
CA GLN A 18 -13.98 -17.86 2.12
C GLN A 18 -12.68 -18.22 2.85
N LEU A 19 -11.57 -18.38 2.11
CA LEU A 19 -10.23 -18.64 2.69
C LEU A 19 -9.37 -17.39 2.80
N GLY A 20 -9.58 -16.43 1.94
CA GLY A 20 -8.82 -15.21 1.86
C GLY A 20 -9.02 -14.55 0.51
N GLY A 21 -8.41 -13.39 0.31
CA GLY A 21 -8.57 -12.64 -0.93
C GLY A 21 -8.06 -11.22 -0.81
N ILE A 22 -8.20 -10.50 -1.91
CA ILE A 22 -7.91 -9.07 -2.03
C ILE A 22 -9.24 -8.35 -2.23
N GLU A 23 -9.52 -7.37 -1.39
CA GLU A 23 -10.68 -6.51 -1.48
C GLU A 23 -10.24 -5.06 -1.64
N THR A 24 -10.67 -4.40 -2.71
CA THR A 24 -10.39 -2.98 -2.92
C THR A 24 -11.55 -2.12 -2.46
N SER A 25 -11.25 -0.97 -1.87
CA SER A 25 -12.24 0.01 -1.44
C SER A 25 -11.65 1.41 -1.44
N VAL A 26 -12.50 2.38 -1.15
CA VAL A 26 -12.13 3.79 -1.03
C VAL A 26 -12.50 4.26 0.37
N ILE A 27 -11.61 4.99 1.01
CA ILE A 27 -11.88 5.60 2.31
C ILE A 27 -12.92 6.72 2.13
N ASP A 28 -14.00 6.63 2.87
CA ASP A 28 -15.14 7.55 2.71
C ASP A 28 -15.01 8.83 3.56
N ASN A 29 -14.24 8.81 4.66
CA ASN A 29 -14.26 9.88 5.64
C ASN A 29 -12.87 10.26 6.18
N GLY A 30 -12.79 11.43 6.84
CA GLY A 30 -11.58 11.93 7.50
C GLY A 30 -10.50 12.41 6.53
N ALA A 31 -9.27 12.52 7.03
CA ALA A 31 -8.11 13.01 6.28
C ALA A 31 -7.72 12.09 5.10
N GLY A 32 -8.13 10.83 5.14
CA GLY A 32 -7.89 9.85 4.08
C GLY A 32 -9.02 9.73 3.06
N ARG A 33 -10.04 10.60 3.10
CA ARG A 33 -11.17 10.51 2.17
C ARG A 33 -10.72 10.48 0.72
N GLY A 34 -11.25 9.51 -0.04
CA GLY A 34 -10.92 9.33 -1.45
C GLY A 34 -9.71 8.43 -1.72
N VAL A 35 -8.95 8.05 -0.69
CA VAL A 35 -7.79 7.18 -0.83
C VAL A 35 -8.23 5.76 -1.16
N ARG A 36 -7.70 5.21 -2.24
CA ARG A 36 -7.91 3.82 -2.65
C ARG A 36 -7.01 2.90 -1.83
N ILE A 37 -7.61 1.83 -1.33
CA ILE A 37 -6.91 0.81 -0.56
C ILE A 37 -7.22 -0.59 -1.08
N ALA A 38 -6.33 -1.53 -0.79
CA ALA A 38 -6.59 -2.95 -0.93
C ALA A 38 -6.35 -3.65 0.41
N TRP A 39 -7.35 -4.36 0.93
CA TRP A 39 -7.17 -5.29 2.02
C TRP A 39 -6.79 -6.65 1.49
N ILE A 40 -5.69 -7.19 2.00
CA ILE A 40 -5.22 -8.52 1.68
C ILE A 40 -5.43 -9.40 2.93
N ASN A 41 -6.23 -10.44 2.78
CA ASN A 41 -6.38 -11.49 3.77
C ASN A 41 -5.77 -12.77 3.22
N THR A 42 -4.65 -13.20 3.76
CA THR A 42 -3.95 -14.40 3.28
C THR A 42 -4.64 -15.71 3.70
N GLY A 43 -5.64 -15.63 4.60
CA GLY A 43 -6.31 -16.80 5.16
C GLY A 43 -5.43 -17.64 6.09
N THR A 44 -4.25 -17.14 6.48
CA THR A 44 -3.32 -17.80 7.40
C THR A 44 -3.04 -17.01 8.66
N GLY A 45 -3.89 -16.01 8.93
CA GLY A 45 -3.76 -15.08 10.05
C GLY A 45 -3.12 -13.73 9.69
N LEU A 46 -2.34 -13.67 8.61
CA LEU A 46 -1.79 -12.39 8.14
C LEU A 46 -2.84 -11.63 7.33
N ARG A 47 -3.09 -10.37 7.71
CA ARG A 47 -3.94 -9.42 7.00
C ARG A 47 -3.23 -8.08 6.95
N TYR A 48 -3.28 -7.40 5.83
CA TYR A 48 -2.67 -6.07 5.72
C TYR A 48 -3.40 -5.19 4.70
N LYS A 49 -3.27 -3.89 4.91
CA LYS A 49 -3.84 -2.85 4.06
C LYS A 49 -2.74 -2.24 3.20
N LEU A 50 -2.89 -2.38 1.90
CA LEU A 50 -2.09 -1.70 0.91
C LEU A 50 -2.77 -0.39 0.55
N VAL A 51 -2.02 0.71 0.58
CA VAL A 51 -2.55 2.05 0.26
C VAL A 51 -2.12 2.42 -1.17
N LEU A 52 -3.01 2.17 -2.13
CA LEU A 52 -2.71 2.34 -3.56
C LEU A 52 -2.31 3.77 -3.92
N ASP A 53 -2.96 4.75 -3.29
CA ASP A 53 -2.69 6.16 -3.54
C ASP A 53 -1.52 6.74 -2.75
N ARG A 54 -0.84 5.89 -1.96
CA ARG A 54 0.34 6.24 -1.18
C ARG A 54 1.55 5.39 -1.60
N GLY A 55 1.86 5.35 -2.89
CA GLY A 55 3.00 4.63 -3.41
C GLY A 55 2.99 3.13 -3.10
N MET A 56 1.84 2.54 -2.84
CA MET A 56 1.68 1.15 -2.39
C MET A 56 2.22 0.90 -0.97
N ASP A 57 2.19 1.88 -0.09
CA ASP A 57 2.54 1.71 1.33
C ASP A 57 1.70 0.61 1.99
N ILE A 58 2.29 -0.14 2.93
CA ILE A 58 1.54 -1.05 3.80
C ILE A 58 1.29 -0.34 5.12
N LEU A 59 0.08 0.18 5.30
CA LEU A 59 -0.26 0.94 6.51
C LEU A 59 -0.60 0.01 7.67
N ASP A 60 -1.80 -0.55 7.69
CA ASP A 60 -2.20 -1.52 8.72
C ASP A 60 -1.70 -2.91 8.35
N ALA A 61 -1.23 -3.64 9.35
CA ALA A 61 -0.89 -5.04 9.21
C ALA A 61 -1.14 -5.78 10.52
N PHE A 62 -1.70 -6.97 10.44
CA PHE A 62 -2.04 -7.80 11.59
C PHE A 62 -1.63 -9.25 11.35
N PHE A 63 -1.16 -9.89 12.40
CA PHE A 63 -1.07 -11.34 12.47
C PHE A 63 -1.98 -11.83 13.59
N ASN A 64 -3.03 -12.52 13.24
CA ASN A 64 -4.16 -12.84 14.11
C ASN A 64 -4.72 -11.56 14.76
N GLU A 65 -4.65 -11.44 16.09
CA GLU A 65 -5.08 -10.27 16.87
C GLU A 65 -3.99 -9.20 17.06
N TYR A 66 -2.74 -9.49 16.71
CA TYR A 66 -1.61 -8.59 16.96
C TYR A 66 -1.38 -7.63 15.82
N SER A 67 -1.28 -6.34 16.13
CA SER A 67 -0.82 -5.32 15.18
C SER A 67 0.68 -5.47 14.95
N LEU A 68 1.09 -5.49 13.68
CA LEU A 68 2.49 -5.50 13.26
C LEU A 68 2.99 -4.12 12.83
N ALA A 69 2.08 -3.15 12.73
CA ALA A 69 2.38 -1.81 12.22
C ALA A 69 2.28 -0.77 13.35
N TRP A 70 3.19 0.18 13.33
CA TRP A 70 3.05 1.39 14.10
C TRP A 70 2.28 2.44 13.28
N ILE A 71 1.24 3.03 13.83
CA ILE A 71 0.46 4.07 13.18
C ILE A 71 0.76 5.41 13.85
N SER A 72 1.13 6.41 13.06
CA SER A 72 1.40 7.76 13.55
C SER A 72 0.11 8.49 13.95
N HIS A 73 0.23 9.60 14.65
CA HIS A 73 -0.92 10.46 14.96
C HIS A 73 -1.60 11.05 13.71
N ALA A 74 -0.87 11.18 12.59
CA ALA A 74 -1.46 11.62 11.33
C ALA A 74 -2.39 10.56 10.73
N GLY A 75 -2.10 9.26 10.96
CA GLY A 75 -2.84 8.17 10.37
C GLY A 75 -2.83 8.21 8.84
N MET A 76 -3.91 7.68 8.25
CA MET A 76 -4.07 7.73 6.80
C MET A 76 -4.50 9.12 6.35
N THR A 77 -3.74 9.69 5.43
CA THR A 77 -4.03 10.98 4.80
C THR A 77 -4.12 10.84 3.30
N PHE A 78 -4.90 11.71 2.66
CA PHE A 78 -4.91 11.84 1.21
C PHE A 78 -3.50 12.24 0.72
N PRO A 79 -2.99 11.67 -0.39
CA PRO A 79 -1.67 11.99 -0.91
C PRO A 79 -1.56 13.44 -1.36
N GLN A 80 -0.41 14.06 -1.12
CA GLN A 80 -0.12 15.44 -1.47
C GLN A 80 1.23 15.53 -2.22
N PRO A 81 1.28 15.08 -3.48
CA PRO A 81 2.54 14.89 -4.20
C PRO A 81 3.32 16.18 -4.47
N PHE A 82 2.66 17.35 -4.37
CA PHE A 82 3.27 18.63 -4.69
C PHE A 82 3.66 19.47 -3.47
N SER A 83 3.43 18.99 -2.25
CA SER A 83 3.64 19.76 -1.02
C SER A 83 4.87 19.36 -0.23
N ASN A 84 5.73 18.48 -0.74
CA ASN A 84 6.91 18.03 0.00
C ASN A 84 8.07 19.02 -0.12
N GLN A 85 8.08 20.02 0.76
CA GLN A 85 9.17 20.95 0.94
C GLN A 85 9.81 20.74 2.32
N GLY A 86 11.15 20.75 2.40
CA GLY A 86 11.82 20.54 3.68
C GLY A 86 11.35 19.24 4.35
N ILE A 87 10.74 19.35 5.52
CA ILE A 87 10.24 18.24 6.33
C ILE A 87 8.72 18.01 6.21
N ASP A 88 8.05 18.61 5.23
CA ASP A 88 6.58 18.52 5.09
C ASP A 88 6.06 17.09 4.92
N TRP A 89 6.91 16.18 4.46
CA TRP A 89 6.60 14.74 4.42
C TRP A 89 6.06 14.21 5.76
N LEU A 90 6.52 14.76 6.90
CA LEU A 90 6.05 14.37 8.23
C LEU A 90 4.57 14.72 8.48
N ARG A 91 4.00 15.66 7.74
CA ARG A 91 2.58 16.04 7.86
C ARG A 91 1.63 14.95 7.35
N THR A 92 2.12 14.11 6.44
CA THR A 92 1.34 13.04 5.80
C THR A 92 1.87 11.64 6.12
N PHE A 93 2.90 11.53 6.94
CA PHE A 93 3.48 10.26 7.32
C PHE A 93 2.55 9.50 8.27
N GLY A 94 1.85 8.51 7.74
CA GLY A 94 0.90 7.68 8.49
C GLY A 94 1.53 6.62 9.39
N GLY A 95 2.83 6.38 9.27
CA GLY A 95 3.46 5.18 9.81
C GLY A 95 3.20 3.98 8.90
N GLY A 96 3.08 2.81 9.48
CA GLY A 96 2.76 1.58 8.78
C GLY A 96 3.78 0.47 9.04
N LEU A 97 3.55 -0.68 8.43
CA LEU A 97 4.52 -1.78 8.39
C LEU A 97 5.64 -1.46 7.38
N LEU A 98 5.29 -0.81 6.29
CA LEU A 98 6.22 -0.38 5.25
C LEU A 98 5.76 0.95 4.66
N THR A 99 6.68 1.92 4.63
CA THR A 99 6.49 3.19 3.94
C THR A 99 7.51 3.31 2.82
N THR A 100 7.05 3.61 1.63
CA THR A 100 7.88 3.82 0.44
C THR A 100 8.57 5.19 0.50
N CYS A 101 9.72 5.34 -0.16
CA CYS A 101 10.46 6.59 -0.28
C CYS A 101 11.15 6.68 -1.66
N GLY A 102 11.64 7.84 -2.00
CA GLY A 102 12.25 8.10 -3.31
C GLY A 102 11.21 8.82 -4.20
N LEU A 103 11.31 8.85 -5.49
CA LEU A 103 12.36 8.42 -6.39
C LEU A 103 13.49 9.46 -6.45
N SER A 104 13.12 10.73 -6.20
CA SER A 104 14.01 11.89 -6.27
C SER A 104 14.93 12.03 -5.04
N ASN A 105 14.50 11.55 -3.86
CA ASN A 105 15.28 11.63 -2.63
C ASN A 105 14.92 10.51 -1.65
N ALA A 106 15.89 9.98 -0.93
CA ALA A 106 15.71 9.06 0.18
C ALA A 106 16.62 9.50 1.34
N GLY A 107 16.03 10.13 2.36
CA GLY A 107 16.76 10.68 3.49
C GLY A 107 16.40 12.14 3.77
N PRO A 108 17.25 12.89 4.48
CA PRO A 108 16.97 14.27 4.84
C PRO A 108 16.78 15.17 3.61
N PRO A 109 16.12 16.34 3.76
CA PRO A 109 16.02 17.31 2.70
C PRO A 109 17.41 17.72 2.20
N ASN A 110 17.54 17.91 0.89
CA ASN A 110 18.77 18.38 0.29
C ASN A 110 18.51 19.37 -0.84
N THR A 111 19.56 20.11 -1.21
CA THR A 111 19.55 21.03 -2.36
C THR A 111 20.83 20.83 -3.14
N ASP A 112 20.69 20.65 -4.44
CA ASP A 112 21.81 20.52 -5.39
C ASP A 112 21.55 21.34 -6.65
N GLY A 113 22.41 21.20 -7.66
CA GLY A 113 22.29 21.92 -8.93
C GLY A 113 21.00 21.63 -9.72
N SER A 114 20.25 20.59 -9.38
CA SER A 114 18.96 20.25 -9.99
C SER A 114 17.75 20.72 -9.17
N GLY A 115 17.97 21.35 -8.00
CA GLY A 115 16.92 21.93 -7.18
C GLY A 115 16.89 21.42 -5.74
N SER A 116 15.83 21.81 -5.03
CA SER A 116 15.57 21.41 -3.64
C SER A 116 14.64 20.21 -3.61
N ARG A 117 14.96 19.24 -2.74
CA ARG A 117 14.19 18.02 -2.54
C ARG A 117 13.78 17.90 -1.08
N GLY A 118 12.52 17.56 -0.84
CA GLY A 118 12.00 17.31 0.49
C GLY A 118 12.44 15.97 1.09
N LEU A 119 12.18 15.83 2.38
CA LEU A 119 12.43 14.62 3.15
C LEU A 119 11.82 13.38 2.43
N HIS A 120 12.63 12.35 2.22
CA HIS A 120 12.24 11.06 1.63
C HIS A 120 11.58 11.10 0.24
N GLY A 121 11.57 12.26 -0.44
CA GLY A 121 10.95 12.39 -1.77
C GLY A 121 9.42 12.29 -1.73
N ASN A 122 8.82 12.05 -2.89
CA ASN A 122 7.36 12.09 -3.05
C ASN A 122 6.70 10.71 -3.25
N TYR A 123 7.46 9.62 -3.28
CA TYR A 123 6.95 8.32 -3.68
C TYR A 123 5.72 7.90 -2.85
N SER A 124 5.79 7.96 -1.51
CA SER A 124 4.68 7.61 -0.61
C SER A 124 3.50 8.61 -0.67
N ASN A 125 3.65 9.72 -1.37
CA ASN A 125 2.57 10.69 -1.64
C ASN A 125 2.08 10.65 -3.09
N THR A 126 2.52 9.67 -3.89
CA THR A 126 2.16 9.57 -5.31
C THR A 126 1.19 8.42 -5.51
N PRO A 127 -0.03 8.69 -6.06
CA PRO A 127 -0.99 7.64 -6.37
C PRO A 127 -0.44 6.66 -7.41
N ALA A 128 -0.66 5.37 -7.15
CA ALA A 128 -0.32 4.32 -8.09
C ALA A 128 -1.42 4.11 -9.14
N GLU A 129 -1.02 3.85 -10.37
CA GLU A 129 -1.87 3.30 -11.43
C GLU A 129 -1.96 1.78 -11.23
N LEU A 130 -3.14 1.29 -10.87
CA LEU A 130 -3.37 -0.14 -10.71
C LEU A 130 -3.42 -0.82 -12.08
N ILE A 131 -2.54 -1.81 -12.29
CA ILE A 131 -2.43 -2.56 -13.56
C ILE A 131 -3.25 -3.85 -13.48
N SER A 132 -3.04 -4.64 -12.44
CA SER A 132 -3.73 -5.91 -12.27
C SER A 132 -3.83 -6.36 -10.83
N ILE A 133 -4.87 -7.16 -10.55
CA ILE A 133 -5.04 -7.91 -9.31
C ILE A 133 -5.26 -9.37 -9.68
N ARG A 134 -4.48 -10.27 -9.10
CA ARG A 134 -4.69 -11.70 -9.18
C ARG A 134 -5.14 -12.23 -7.82
N GLN A 135 -6.31 -12.82 -7.81
CA GLN A 135 -6.91 -13.47 -6.64
C GLN A 135 -6.39 -14.90 -6.50
N PRO A 136 -6.28 -15.43 -5.28
CA PRO A 136 -6.01 -16.85 -5.09
C PRO A 136 -7.18 -17.70 -5.62
N ASP A 137 -6.87 -18.79 -6.30
CA ASP A 137 -7.85 -19.73 -6.77
C ASP A 137 -7.55 -21.14 -6.25
N ILE A 138 -8.37 -21.62 -5.33
CA ILE A 138 -8.23 -22.97 -4.76
C ILE A 138 -8.58 -24.07 -5.74
N PHE A 139 -9.34 -23.79 -6.80
CA PHE A 139 -9.76 -24.77 -7.77
C PHE A 139 -8.66 -25.05 -8.80
N SER A 140 -7.89 -24.04 -9.19
CA SER A 140 -6.69 -24.17 -10.03
C SER A 140 -5.42 -24.49 -9.24
N GLN A 141 -5.48 -24.52 -7.91
CA GLN A 141 -4.36 -24.69 -6.98
C GLN A 141 -3.36 -23.49 -6.98
N ASP A 142 -3.67 -22.42 -7.66
CA ASP A 142 -2.90 -21.17 -7.56
C ASP A 142 -3.39 -20.36 -6.35
N LEU A 143 -2.64 -20.41 -5.27
CA LEU A 143 -2.93 -19.70 -4.02
C LEU A 143 -2.17 -18.39 -3.90
N SER A 144 -1.58 -17.88 -4.99
CA SER A 144 -0.85 -16.63 -4.98
C SER A 144 -1.77 -15.43 -4.99
N PHE A 145 -1.32 -14.38 -4.30
CA PHE A 145 -1.92 -13.05 -4.30
C PHE A 145 -0.97 -12.12 -5.03
N GLU A 146 -1.48 -11.36 -5.97
CA GLU A 146 -0.65 -10.40 -6.69
C GLU A 146 -1.41 -9.10 -6.94
N ILE A 147 -0.74 -7.99 -6.66
CA ILE A 147 -1.17 -6.66 -7.09
C ILE A 147 -0.01 -6.04 -7.84
N VAL A 148 -0.25 -5.67 -9.08
CA VAL A 148 0.72 -4.96 -9.92
C VAL A 148 0.24 -3.54 -10.12
N ALA A 149 1.10 -2.58 -9.81
CA ALA A 149 0.80 -1.17 -10.00
C ALA A 149 2.04 -0.42 -10.47
N LYS A 150 1.83 0.76 -11.04
CA LYS A 150 2.88 1.65 -11.52
C LYS A 150 2.77 2.99 -10.82
N VAL A 151 3.88 3.46 -10.26
CA VAL A 151 4.02 4.81 -9.71
C VAL A 151 4.91 5.60 -10.66
N ARG A 152 4.54 6.86 -10.93
CA ARG A 152 5.32 7.77 -11.76
C ARG A 152 5.45 9.11 -11.07
N GLU A 153 6.66 9.62 -10.99
CA GLU A 153 6.93 10.99 -10.62
C GLU A 153 7.32 11.76 -11.89
N THR A 154 6.45 12.66 -12.35
CA THR A 154 6.63 13.37 -13.63
C THR A 154 6.34 14.83 -13.48
N THR A 155 7.03 15.66 -14.26
CA THR A 155 6.72 17.08 -14.48
C THR A 155 6.60 17.36 -15.96
N THR A 156 5.89 18.43 -16.32
CA THR A 156 5.60 18.76 -17.72
C THR A 156 6.86 18.84 -18.60
N PHE A 157 7.96 19.32 -18.04
CA PHE A 157 9.24 19.48 -18.78
C PHE A 157 10.41 18.78 -18.07
N GLY A 158 10.15 17.91 -17.11
CA GLY A 158 11.16 17.16 -16.39
C GLY A 158 11.36 15.75 -16.96
N PRO A 159 12.39 15.06 -16.49
CA PRO A 159 12.56 13.63 -16.78
C PRO A 159 11.38 12.83 -16.22
N SER A 160 11.02 11.79 -16.93
CA SER A 160 9.98 10.82 -16.53
C SER A 160 10.59 9.52 -16.01
#